data_1e3784756cd70b4d634d593f7f86e483
#
_entry.id   1e3784756cd70b4d634d593f7f86e483
#
_cell.length_a   1.000
_cell.length_b   1.000
_cell.length_c   1.000
_cell.angle_alpha   90.00
_cell.angle_beta   90.00
_cell.angle_gamma   90.00
#
_symmetry.space_group_name_H-M   'P 1'
#
loop_
_entity.id
_entity.type
_entity.pdbx_description
1 polymer ?
#
loop_
_entity_poly.entity_id
_entity_poly.type
_entity_poly.pdbx_seq_one_letter_code
_entity_poly.pdbx_strand_id
1 'polypeptide(L)'
;HKAHVSLEQVLEREKPIDMLIHLGDVEGGADYIEALAGCPVHIVAGNNDYFSDLPQEEEFVVEGNHIFITHGHYYYVSMGESDLLKEAKGRDADIVMYGHTHKPSLHEEDGVTILNPGSISYPRQSGRQKTYMIMEIDASGMPEIELKYV
;
A
#
# COMPACT_ATOMS: atom_id res chain seq x y z
N HIS A 1 0.28 -0.48 -11.72
CA HIS A 1 -0.16 -0.54 -13.11
C HIS A 1 -1.39 0.36 -13.34
N LYS A 2 -1.57 0.82 -14.57
CA LYS A 2 -2.63 1.75 -14.93
C LYS A 2 -4.02 1.13 -14.78
N ALA A 3 -4.76 1.52 -13.74
CA ALA A 3 -6.10 1.02 -13.45
C ALA A 3 -7.02 2.16 -13.02
N HIS A 4 -7.10 3.20 -13.83
CA HIS A 4 -7.82 4.43 -13.47
C HIS A 4 -9.31 4.17 -13.17
N VAL A 5 -9.97 3.31 -13.95
CA VAL A 5 -11.39 3.01 -13.74
C VAL A 5 -11.62 2.31 -12.40
N SER A 6 -10.80 1.31 -12.08
CA SER A 6 -10.91 0.61 -10.80
C SER A 6 -10.67 1.56 -9.62
N LEU A 7 -9.66 2.42 -9.73
CA LEU A 7 -9.34 3.40 -8.70
C LEU A 7 -10.48 4.41 -8.51
N GLU A 8 -11.05 4.91 -9.60
CA GLU A 8 -12.20 5.82 -9.54
C GLU A 8 -13.39 5.16 -8.83
N GLN A 9 -13.68 3.91 -9.13
CA GLN A 9 -14.75 3.16 -8.50
C GLN A 9 -14.53 3.01 -7.00
N VAL A 10 -13.30 2.68 -6.59
CA VAL A 10 -12.94 2.54 -5.18
C VAL A 10 -13.08 3.87 -4.44
N LEU A 11 -12.53 4.94 -4.99
CA LEU A 11 -12.61 6.26 -4.36
C LEU A 11 -14.05 6.74 -4.23
N GLU A 12 -14.88 6.51 -5.24
CA GLU A 12 -16.30 6.89 -5.17
C GLU A 12 -17.05 6.10 -4.10
N ARG A 13 -16.75 4.81 -3.96
CA ARG A 13 -17.37 3.93 -2.97
C ARG A 13 -16.97 4.28 -1.53
N GLU A 14 -15.70 4.62 -1.33
CA GLU A 14 -15.10 4.76 0.01
C GLU A 14 -15.07 6.21 0.53
N LYS A 15 -15.48 7.18 -0.25
CA LYS A 15 -15.52 8.59 0.20
C LYS A 15 -16.36 8.75 1.47
N PRO A 16 -15.96 9.66 2.39
CA PRO A 16 -14.72 10.43 2.38
C PRO A 16 -13.52 9.62 2.88
N ILE A 17 -12.34 9.87 2.31
CA ILE A 17 -11.08 9.29 2.79
C ILE A 17 -10.12 10.40 3.19
N ASP A 18 -9.30 10.15 4.21
CA ASP A 18 -8.36 11.13 4.73
C ASP A 18 -6.97 11.02 4.11
N MET A 19 -6.64 9.87 3.55
CA MET A 19 -5.32 9.61 2.96
C MET A 19 -5.42 8.45 1.96
N LEU A 20 -4.68 8.56 0.86
CA LEU A 20 -4.50 7.47 -0.10
C LEU A 20 -3.04 7.04 -0.11
N ILE A 21 -2.81 5.73 -0.04
CA ILE A 21 -1.48 5.14 -0.12
C ILE A 21 -1.42 4.23 -1.34
N HIS A 22 -0.43 4.46 -2.21
CA HIS A 22 -0.19 3.66 -3.40
C HIS A 22 1.22 3.06 -3.33
N LEU A 23 1.32 1.75 -3.49
CA LEU A 23 2.56 1.02 -3.23
C LEU A 23 3.41 0.75 -4.48
N GLY A 24 3.19 1.52 -5.55
CA GLY A 24 4.08 1.54 -6.70
C GLY A 24 3.50 0.97 -7.98
N ASP A 25 4.28 1.08 -9.05
CA ASP A 25 3.90 0.73 -10.42
C ASP A 25 2.73 1.58 -10.94
N VAL A 26 2.81 2.90 -10.68
CA VAL A 26 1.81 3.86 -11.20
C VAL A 26 2.01 4.15 -12.68
N GLU A 27 3.23 3.91 -13.20
CA GLU A 27 3.58 4.01 -14.62
C GLU A 27 3.20 5.37 -15.23
N GLY A 28 3.59 6.44 -14.54
CA GLY A 28 3.34 7.82 -14.98
C GLY A 28 1.99 8.41 -14.58
N GLY A 29 1.19 7.66 -13.82
CA GLY A 29 -0.15 8.09 -13.40
C GLY A 29 -0.22 8.85 -12.07
N ALA A 30 0.91 9.22 -11.46
CA ALA A 30 0.93 9.84 -10.14
C ALA A 30 0.12 11.13 -10.06
N ASP A 31 0.30 12.04 -11.01
CA ASP A 31 -0.42 13.33 -11.03
C ASP A 31 -1.94 13.13 -11.14
N TYR A 32 -2.36 12.16 -11.94
CA TYR A 32 -3.77 11.81 -12.09
C TYR A 32 -4.35 11.28 -10.77
N ILE A 33 -3.61 10.41 -10.10
CA ILE A 33 -4.03 9.83 -8.81
C ILE A 33 -4.17 10.93 -7.75
N GLU A 34 -3.20 11.83 -7.67
CA GLU A 34 -3.23 12.94 -6.72
C GLU A 34 -4.43 13.88 -6.98
N ALA A 35 -4.70 14.19 -8.24
CA ALA A 35 -5.85 15.03 -8.61
C ALA A 35 -7.18 14.35 -8.29
N LEU A 36 -7.27 13.04 -8.50
CA LEU A 36 -8.49 12.27 -8.29
C LEU A 36 -8.81 12.07 -6.81
N ALA A 37 -7.78 11.89 -5.99
CA ALA A 37 -7.95 11.52 -4.57
C ALA A 37 -8.60 12.63 -3.74
N GLY A 38 -8.26 13.88 -3.96
CA GLY A 38 -8.77 15.02 -3.19
C GLY A 38 -8.34 15.01 -1.72
N CYS A 39 -7.29 14.28 -1.37
CA CYS A 39 -6.73 14.14 -0.02
C CYS A 39 -5.22 13.94 -0.14
N PRO A 40 -4.46 13.99 0.97
CA PRO A 40 -3.04 13.65 0.94
C PRO A 40 -2.78 12.26 0.37
N VAL A 41 -1.77 12.16 -0.49
CA VAL A 41 -1.41 10.91 -1.17
C VAL A 41 0.05 10.59 -0.93
N HIS A 42 0.32 9.35 -0.54
CA HIS A 42 1.67 8.79 -0.46
C HIS A 42 1.83 7.74 -1.54
N ILE A 43 2.79 7.95 -2.44
CA ILE A 43 3.08 7.03 -3.54
C ILE A 43 4.56 6.71 -3.52
N VAL A 44 4.92 5.42 -3.55
CA VAL A 44 6.31 4.99 -3.70
C VAL A 44 6.55 4.44 -5.10
N ALA A 45 7.80 4.48 -5.55
CA ALA A 45 8.19 3.96 -6.85
C ALA A 45 8.24 2.45 -6.84
N GLY A 46 7.55 1.81 -7.78
CA GLY A 46 7.69 0.40 -8.06
C GLY A 46 8.80 0.12 -9.08
N ASN A 47 9.03 -1.16 -9.38
CA ASN A 47 10.06 -1.56 -10.33
C ASN A 47 9.74 -1.14 -11.78
N ASN A 48 8.52 -0.72 -12.07
CA ASN A 48 8.12 -0.19 -13.37
C ASN A 48 8.07 1.35 -13.43
N ASP A 49 8.54 2.03 -12.40
CA ASP A 49 8.54 3.49 -12.31
C ASP A 49 9.95 4.09 -12.48
N TYR A 50 10.71 3.61 -13.47
CA TYR A 50 12.13 3.93 -13.66
C TYR A 50 12.47 5.42 -13.77
N PHE A 51 11.62 6.17 -14.45
CA PHE A 51 11.87 7.58 -14.78
C PHE A 51 11.01 8.53 -13.96
N SER A 52 10.46 8.06 -12.85
CA SER A 52 9.65 8.90 -11.97
C SER A 52 10.52 9.54 -10.88
N ASP A 53 10.03 10.67 -10.35
CA ASP A 53 10.62 11.32 -9.18
C ASP A 53 10.05 10.79 -7.87
N LEU A 54 9.31 9.69 -7.91
CA LEU A 54 8.69 9.10 -6.74
C LEU A 54 9.75 8.53 -5.79
N PRO A 55 9.55 8.68 -4.47
CA PRO A 55 10.48 8.08 -3.50
C PRO A 55 10.40 6.55 -3.56
N GLN A 56 11.52 5.89 -3.25
CA GLN A 56 11.58 4.42 -3.18
C GLN A 56 10.79 3.88 -1.99
N GLU A 57 10.78 4.63 -0.90
CA GLU A 57 10.08 4.27 0.33
C GLU A 57 9.75 5.53 1.11
N GLU A 58 8.77 5.43 1.99
CA GLU A 58 8.40 6.52 2.89
C GLU A 58 8.08 6.00 4.29
N GLU A 59 8.25 6.86 5.28
CA GLU A 59 7.84 6.61 6.65
C GLU A 59 7.03 7.81 7.14
N PHE A 60 5.96 7.54 7.86
CA PHE A 60 5.13 8.58 8.46
C PHE A 60 4.37 8.03 9.65
N VAL A 61 3.78 8.91 10.43
CA VAL A 61 3.05 8.54 11.66
C VAL A 61 1.59 8.94 11.52
N VAL A 62 0.68 8.01 11.84
CA VAL A 62 -0.77 8.25 11.88
C VAL A 62 -1.29 7.76 13.22
N GLU A 63 -1.86 8.68 14.01
CA GLU A 63 -2.42 8.36 15.33
C GLU A 63 -1.47 7.49 16.18
N GLY A 64 -0.19 7.86 16.23
CA GLY A 64 0.84 7.17 16.99
C GLY A 64 1.42 5.92 16.33
N ASN A 65 0.91 5.49 15.20
CA ASN A 65 1.46 4.35 14.47
C ASN A 65 2.55 4.78 13.50
N HIS A 66 3.74 4.22 13.64
CA HIS A 66 4.83 4.41 12.69
C HIS A 66 4.62 3.48 11.50
N ILE A 67 4.38 4.07 10.34
CA ILE A 67 4.07 3.34 9.12
C ILE A 67 5.25 3.44 8.15
N PHE A 68 5.70 2.30 7.64
CA PHE A 68 6.73 2.19 6.63
C PHE A 68 6.11 1.61 5.36
N ILE A 69 6.26 2.32 4.25
CA ILE A 69 5.75 1.86 2.96
C ILE A 69 6.87 1.72 1.94
N THR A 70 6.79 0.66 1.14
CA THR A 70 7.73 0.37 0.05
C THR A 70 7.03 -0.50 -0.99
N HIS A 71 7.51 -0.47 -2.24
CA HIS A 71 7.01 -1.42 -3.23
C HIS A 71 7.37 -2.86 -2.86
N GLY A 72 8.58 -3.07 -2.36
CA GLY A 72 9.03 -4.35 -1.81
C GLY A 72 10.02 -5.11 -2.68
N HIS A 73 10.24 -4.72 -3.94
CA HIS A 73 11.15 -5.45 -4.84
C HIS A 73 12.60 -5.48 -4.34
N TYR A 74 13.05 -4.45 -3.62
CA TYR A 74 14.39 -4.43 -3.01
C TYR A 74 14.51 -5.31 -1.78
N TYR A 75 13.41 -5.78 -1.22
CA TYR A 75 13.38 -6.67 -0.06
C TYR A 75 12.99 -8.09 -0.43
N TYR A 76 13.02 -8.41 -1.72
CA TYR A 76 12.78 -9.77 -2.23
C TYR A 76 11.46 -10.37 -1.76
N VAL A 77 10.40 -9.55 -1.70
CA VAL A 77 9.09 -9.99 -1.17
C VAL A 77 8.45 -11.12 -1.97
N SER A 78 8.87 -11.34 -3.23
CA SER A 78 8.44 -12.50 -4.02
C SER A 78 8.99 -13.82 -3.47
N MET A 79 10.05 -13.76 -2.66
CA MET A 79 10.67 -14.93 -2.02
C MET A 79 10.21 -15.12 -0.57
N GLY A 80 9.51 -14.14 -0.01
CA GLY A 80 9.06 -14.14 1.37
C GLY A 80 9.21 -12.76 2.00
N GLU A 81 8.75 -12.62 3.24
CA GLU A 81 8.68 -11.32 3.92
C GLU A 81 9.79 -11.10 4.96
N SER A 82 10.73 -12.04 5.11
CA SER A 82 11.72 -11.98 6.19
C SER A 82 12.63 -10.76 6.12
N ASP A 83 13.09 -10.38 4.93
CA ASP A 83 13.96 -9.20 4.76
C ASP A 83 13.18 -7.92 5.03
N LEU A 84 11.94 -7.85 4.57
CA LEU A 84 11.07 -6.70 4.81
C LEU A 84 10.75 -6.54 6.30
N LEU A 85 10.42 -7.62 6.98
CA LEU A 85 10.15 -7.60 8.42
C LEU A 85 11.39 -7.14 9.20
N LYS A 86 12.56 -7.61 8.84
CA LYS A 86 13.82 -7.21 9.48
C LYS A 86 14.03 -5.69 9.35
N GLU A 87 13.81 -5.15 8.16
CA GLU A 87 13.94 -3.71 7.92
C GLU A 87 12.90 -2.91 8.71
N ALA A 88 11.65 -3.37 8.72
CA ALA A 88 10.59 -2.72 9.49
C ALA A 88 10.91 -2.69 10.99
N LYS A 89 11.42 -3.78 11.55
CA LYS A 89 11.84 -3.86 12.95
C LYS A 89 13.00 -2.91 13.22
N GLY A 90 13.97 -2.82 12.32
CA GLY A 90 15.10 -1.91 12.44
C GLY A 90 14.70 -0.42 12.42
N ARG A 91 13.55 -0.10 11.85
CA ARG A 91 12.99 1.26 11.79
C ARG A 91 11.96 1.52 12.88
N ASP A 92 11.73 0.58 13.77
CA ASP A 92 10.67 0.66 14.80
C ASP A 92 9.28 0.90 14.20
N ALA A 93 9.01 0.32 13.02
CA ALA A 93 7.72 0.45 12.38
C ALA A 93 6.67 -0.43 13.08
N ASP A 94 5.49 0.11 13.24
CA ASP A 94 4.32 -0.63 13.76
C ASP A 94 3.57 -1.33 12.64
N ILE A 95 3.57 -0.71 11.46
CA ILE A 95 2.89 -1.22 10.27
C ILE A 95 3.83 -1.09 9.07
N VAL A 96 3.98 -2.15 8.29
CA VAL A 96 4.68 -2.12 7.01
C VAL A 96 3.74 -2.53 5.90
N MET A 97 3.74 -1.76 4.82
CA MET A 97 2.91 -1.99 3.64
C MET A 97 3.78 -2.18 2.41
N TYR A 98 3.47 -3.20 1.62
CA TYR A 98 4.21 -3.48 0.39
C TYR A 98 3.27 -3.98 -0.72
N GLY A 99 3.75 -3.95 -1.96
CA GLY A 99 3.02 -4.41 -3.12
C GLY A 99 3.80 -5.48 -3.87
N HIS A 100 4.05 -5.25 -5.16
CA HIS A 100 4.90 -6.04 -6.05
C HIS A 100 4.36 -7.44 -6.39
N THR A 101 3.95 -8.24 -5.41
CA THR A 101 3.49 -9.62 -5.65
C THR A 101 2.11 -9.71 -6.29
N HIS A 102 1.32 -8.64 -6.20
CA HIS A 102 -0.09 -8.58 -6.63
C HIS A 102 -0.98 -9.62 -5.92
N LYS A 103 -0.61 -10.01 -4.70
CA LYS A 103 -1.36 -10.97 -3.88
C LYS A 103 -1.66 -10.35 -2.52
N PRO A 104 -2.94 -10.28 -2.12
CA PRO A 104 -3.27 -9.68 -0.83
C PRO A 104 -2.79 -10.54 0.33
N SER A 105 -2.30 -9.90 1.38
CA SER A 105 -1.96 -10.56 2.64
C SER A 105 -2.06 -9.57 3.79
N LEU A 106 -2.40 -10.07 4.97
CA LEU A 106 -2.50 -9.28 6.18
C LEU A 106 -2.24 -10.18 7.37
N HIS A 107 -1.19 -9.89 8.13
CA HIS A 107 -0.87 -10.63 9.35
C HIS A 107 0.03 -9.82 10.27
N GLU A 108 0.24 -10.32 11.46
CA GLU A 108 1.12 -9.70 12.44
C GLU A 108 2.24 -10.68 12.78
N GLU A 109 3.47 -10.17 12.85
CA GLU A 109 4.65 -10.95 13.22
C GLU A 109 5.60 -10.06 14.01
N ASP A 110 6.05 -10.54 15.18
CA ASP A 110 6.98 -9.82 16.07
C ASP A 110 6.49 -8.40 16.44
N GLY A 111 5.19 -8.23 16.58
CA GLY A 111 4.58 -6.94 16.92
C GLY A 111 4.43 -5.98 15.75
N VAL A 112 4.76 -6.41 14.52
CA VAL A 112 4.62 -5.61 13.31
C VAL A 112 3.44 -6.11 12.49
N THR A 113 2.53 -5.22 12.10
CA THR A 113 1.48 -5.54 11.14
C THR A 113 2.06 -5.43 9.74
N ILE A 114 1.99 -6.52 8.98
CA ILE A 114 2.51 -6.61 7.62
C ILE A 114 1.34 -6.77 6.67
N LEU A 115 1.22 -5.87 5.69
CA LEU A 115 0.10 -5.97 4.75
C LEU A 115 0.52 -5.72 3.31
N ASN A 116 -0.19 -6.40 2.42
CA ASN A 116 -0.17 -6.17 0.99
C ASN A 116 -1.63 -6.11 0.53
N PRO A 117 -2.09 -4.98 -0.03
CA PRO A 117 -3.50 -4.85 -0.45
C PRO A 117 -3.84 -5.64 -1.71
N GLY A 118 -2.88 -6.31 -2.33
CA GLY A 118 -3.07 -6.98 -3.60
C GLY A 118 -2.95 -6.02 -4.76
N SER A 119 -3.66 -6.28 -5.86
CA SER A 119 -3.61 -5.43 -7.02
C SER A 119 -5.01 -4.97 -7.43
N ILE A 120 -5.10 -3.69 -7.74
CA ILE A 120 -6.32 -3.08 -8.28
C ILE A 120 -6.41 -3.28 -9.81
N SER A 121 -5.36 -3.81 -10.44
CA SER A 121 -5.27 -3.97 -11.90
C SER A 121 -4.88 -5.38 -12.37
N TYR A 122 -3.88 -5.98 -11.73
CA TYR A 122 -3.32 -7.28 -12.14
C TYR A 122 -3.23 -8.26 -10.97
N PRO A 123 -4.37 -8.74 -10.45
CA PRO A 123 -4.36 -9.69 -9.34
C PRO A 123 -3.75 -11.03 -9.75
N ARG A 124 -2.97 -11.64 -8.85
CA ARG A 124 -2.27 -12.91 -9.09
C ARG A 124 -2.65 -14.03 -8.12
N GLN A 125 -3.51 -13.75 -7.16
CA GLN A 125 -4.03 -14.79 -6.27
C GLN A 125 -5.05 -15.67 -6.98
N SER A 126 -5.43 -16.79 -6.34
CA SER A 126 -6.50 -17.64 -6.82
C SER A 126 -7.79 -16.83 -6.96
N GLY A 127 -8.51 -17.01 -8.10
CA GLY A 127 -9.71 -16.23 -8.41
C GLY A 127 -9.44 -14.89 -9.05
N ARG A 128 -8.22 -14.37 -8.98
CA ARG A 128 -7.77 -13.12 -9.63
C ARG A 128 -8.72 -11.94 -9.45
N GLN A 129 -9.28 -11.78 -8.26
CA GLN A 129 -10.13 -10.63 -7.95
C GLN A 129 -9.25 -9.42 -7.63
N LYS A 130 -9.64 -8.27 -8.19
CA LYS A 130 -8.98 -6.99 -7.88
C LYS A 130 -9.31 -6.59 -6.46
N THR A 131 -8.30 -6.19 -5.70
CA THR A 131 -8.42 -5.93 -4.27
C THR A 131 -7.82 -4.59 -3.87
N TYR A 132 -8.23 -4.12 -2.71
CA TYR A 132 -7.66 -2.99 -2.00
C TYR A 132 -7.91 -3.17 -0.51
N MET A 133 -7.29 -2.34 0.31
CA MET A 133 -7.53 -2.36 1.75
C MET A 133 -7.99 -1.00 2.24
N ILE A 134 -8.86 -1.00 3.22
CA ILE A 134 -9.24 0.19 3.99
C ILE A 134 -8.68 0.04 5.40
N MET A 135 -8.01 1.08 5.87
CA MET A 135 -7.51 1.15 7.24
C MET A 135 -8.15 2.33 7.94
N GLU A 136 -8.76 2.07 9.08
CA GLU A 136 -9.30 3.11 9.97
C GLU A 136 -8.49 3.13 11.25
N ILE A 137 -7.99 4.32 11.61
CA ILE A 137 -7.27 4.52 12.87
C ILE A 137 -7.93 5.68 13.57
N ASP A 138 -8.58 5.42 14.72
CA ASP A 138 -9.20 6.45 15.53
C ASP A 138 -8.21 7.06 16.54
N ALA A 139 -8.69 7.94 17.40
CA ALA A 139 -7.85 8.61 18.40
C ALA A 139 -7.21 7.64 19.41
N SER A 140 -7.70 6.41 19.53
CA SER A 140 -7.08 5.39 20.39
C SER A 140 -5.78 4.84 19.79
N GLY A 141 -5.56 5.05 18.48
CA GLY A 141 -4.39 4.56 17.78
C GLY A 141 -4.47 3.10 17.34
N MET A 142 -5.59 2.44 17.54
CA MET A 142 -5.78 1.03 17.16
C MET A 142 -6.23 0.95 15.69
N PRO A 143 -5.41 0.40 14.78
CA PRO A 143 -5.82 0.28 13.40
C PRO A 143 -6.81 -0.87 13.20
N GLU A 144 -7.83 -0.61 12.38
CA GLU A 144 -8.74 -1.62 11.87
C GLU A 144 -8.53 -1.70 10.36
N ILE A 145 -8.19 -2.89 9.86
CA ILE A 145 -7.82 -3.09 8.45
C ILE A 145 -8.75 -4.12 7.83
N GLU A 146 -9.32 -3.78 6.69
CA GLU A 146 -10.25 -4.64 5.97
C GLU A 146 -9.81 -4.80 4.52
N LEU A 147 -9.71 -6.06 4.06
CA LEU A 147 -9.52 -6.37 2.66
C LEU A 147 -10.86 -6.29 1.94
N LYS A 148 -10.89 -5.55 0.83
CA LYS A 148 -12.08 -5.37 0.01
C LYS A 148 -11.82 -5.70 -1.45
N TYR A 149 -12.89 -5.97 -2.15
CA TYR A 149 -12.87 -6.29 -3.58
C TYR A 149 -13.48 -5.14 -4.40
N VAL A 150 -12.85 -4.85 -5.50
CA VAL A 150 -13.33 -3.81 -6.43
C VAL A 150 -14.70 -4.17 -7.01
#